data_9001794e415e88bcf0f21bea3c50215b
#
_entry.id   9001794e415e88bcf0f21bea3c50215b
#
_cell.length_a   1.000
_cell.length_b   1.000
_cell.length_c   1.000
_cell.angle_alpha   90.00
_cell.angle_beta   90.00
_cell.angle_gamma   90.00
#
_symmetry.space_group_name_H-M   'P 1'
#
loop_
_entity.id
_entity.type
_entity.pdbx_description
1 polymer ?
#
loop_
_entity_poly.entity_id
_entity_poly.type
_entity_poly.pdbx_seq_one_letter_code
_entity_poly.pdbx_strand_id
1 'polypeptide(L)'
;MGNYILIIDGGTTNTRFTLINETQIIDYITKRIGASDTHDSAKNQRLEQAVREAIEHMETTHHCRIGTILAAGMITSNVGLLEVAHLQAPVALSQLADEIKPCKLPHISPFATFYFVPGIKFGTPGGCDSDVLRGEETEIYGAIAPEDKHKNILFVHFGSHNKIVLYEGGSITQNVTTISGELLWAIANHTILKSSIGKIDQYDVVDAYVQKGYEAAQQHNFSRSLFMARINQIIGGFTREQTLSFIYGILMQSDLSAFKPLLNERVDKLVLYGRGQFAKAFLACLNTYGPAFNGNIELLSFEESEQLSIKGLTRVYQDIIGKEAANQ
;
A
#
# COMPACT_ATOMS: atom_id res chain seq x y z
N MET A 1 -29.20 17.31 7.23
CA MET A 1 -27.82 17.20 7.79
C MET A 1 -27.01 16.47 6.78
N GLY A 2 -25.81 16.96 6.42
CA GLY A 2 -24.94 16.27 5.44
C GLY A 2 -24.54 14.88 5.97
N ASN A 3 -24.38 13.92 5.06
CA ASN A 3 -23.94 12.56 5.39
C ASN A 3 -22.40 12.51 5.44
N TYR A 4 -21.83 12.97 6.56
CA TYR A 4 -20.39 13.00 6.75
C TYR A 4 -19.87 11.63 7.15
N ILE A 5 -18.85 11.19 6.43
CA ILE A 5 -18.17 9.92 6.64
C ILE A 5 -16.70 10.21 6.94
N LEU A 6 -16.15 9.58 7.98
CA LEU A 6 -14.73 9.60 8.25
C LEU A 6 -14.09 8.33 7.71
N ILE A 7 -13.12 8.48 6.85
CA ILE A 7 -12.27 7.40 6.37
C ILE A 7 -10.99 7.37 7.18
N ILE A 8 -10.62 6.20 7.70
CA ILE A 8 -9.39 5.97 8.44
C ILE A 8 -8.55 4.94 7.70
N ASP A 9 -7.41 5.37 7.19
CA ASP A 9 -6.40 4.52 6.60
C ASP A 9 -5.23 4.36 7.58
N GLY A 10 -5.14 3.21 8.22
CA GLY A 10 -4.11 2.87 9.20
C GLY A 10 -2.90 2.21 8.57
N GLY A 11 -1.82 2.96 8.39
CA GLY A 11 -0.54 2.42 7.90
C GLY A 11 0.36 1.89 9.02
N THR A 12 1.54 1.44 8.63
CA THR A 12 2.58 0.96 9.56
C THR A 12 3.15 2.09 10.43
N THR A 13 3.30 3.29 9.87
CA THR A 13 3.96 4.44 10.51
C THR A 13 3.00 5.61 10.75
N ASN A 14 2.02 5.79 9.87
CA ASN A 14 1.09 6.91 9.90
C ASN A 14 -0.35 6.40 9.81
N THR A 15 -1.26 7.14 10.40
CA THR A 15 -2.71 6.97 10.21
C THR A 15 -3.26 8.23 9.57
N ARG A 16 -4.00 8.07 8.48
CA ARG A 16 -4.68 9.13 7.74
C ARG A 16 -6.15 9.14 8.06
N PHE A 17 -6.68 10.32 8.27
CA PHE A 17 -8.08 10.59 8.58
C PHE A 17 -8.60 11.52 7.49
N THR A 18 -9.59 11.08 6.73
CA THR A 18 -10.20 11.90 5.65
C THR A 18 -11.68 12.05 5.90
N LEU A 19 -12.14 13.28 6.04
CA LEU A 19 -13.57 13.60 6.12
C LEU A 19 -14.12 13.77 4.71
N ILE A 20 -15.16 13.01 4.40
CA ILE A 20 -15.88 13.15 3.13
C ILE A 20 -17.35 13.49 3.38
N ASN A 21 -17.95 14.21 2.43
CA ASN A 21 -19.39 14.38 2.31
C ASN A 21 -19.81 13.88 0.93
N GLU A 22 -20.63 12.85 0.88
CA GLU A 22 -20.89 12.06 -0.33
C GLU A 22 -19.59 11.50 -0.94
N THR A 23 -19.06 12.12 -1.99
CA THR A 23 -17.79 11.74 -2.64
C THR A 23 -16.73 12.83 -2.56
N GLN A 24 -17.06 13.99 -2.00
CA GLN A 24 -16.15 15.14 -1.91
C GLN A 24 -15.31 15.05 -0.63
N ILE A 25 -13.99 15.16 -0.78
CA ILE A 25 -13.08 15.34 0.35
C ILE A 25 -13.27 16.74 0.92
N ILE A 26 -13.60 16.84 2.20
CA ILE A 26 -13.80 18.08 2.94
C ILE A 26 -12.54 18.47 3.68
N ASP A 27 -11.87 17.49 4.32
CA ASP A 27 -10.67 17.73 5.13
C ASP A 27 -9.87 16.44 5.27
N TYR A 28 -8.59 16.56 5.58
CA TYR A 28 -7.76 15.42 5.90
C TYR A 28 -6.70 15.75 6.96
N ILE A 29 -6.38 14.78 7.81
CA ILE A 29 -5.35 14.87 8.84
C ILE A 29 -4.47 13.63 8.77
N THR A 30 -3.17 13.80 8.85
CA THR A 30 -2.22 12.69 9.03
C THR A 30 -1.61 12.78 10.41
N LYS A 31 -1.69 11.69 11.19
CA LYS A 31 -0.99 11.58 12.48
C LYS A 31 0.13 10.54 12.34
N ARG A 32 1.30 10.88 12.89
CA ARG A 32 2.44 9.96 12.95
C ARG A 32 2.22 8.96 14.09
N ILE A 33 1.28 8.06 13.87
CA ILE A 33 0.96 6.92 14.72
C ILE A 33 0.52 5.78 13.82
N GLY A 34 1.11 4.62 13.98
CA GLY A 34 0.84 3.46 13.14
C GLY A 34 1.11 2.15 13.87
N ALA A 35 1.02 1.02 13.16
CA ALA A 35 1.19 -0.30 13.75
C ALA A 35 2.57 -0.52 14.39
N SER A 36 3.63 0.11 13.88
CA SER A 36 4.97 0.05 14.47
C SER A 36 5.03 0.60 15.90
N ASP A 37 4.08 1.46 16.25
CA ASP A 37 4.03 2.11 17.57
C ASP A 37 3.17 1.34 18.58
N THR A 38 2.49 0.24 18.19
CA THR A 38 1.43 -0.41 18.98
C THR A 38 1.81 -1.75 19.61
N HIS A 39 3.09 -2.13 19.62
CA HIS A 39 3.56 -3.40 20.23
C HIS A 39 3.41 -3.49 21.76
N ASP A 40 2.87 -2.44 22.42
CA ASP A 40 2.70 -2.38 23.87
C ASP A 40 1.28 -1.95 24.22
N SER A 41 0.64 -2.53 25.24
CA SER A 41 -0.77 -2.26 25.62
C SER A 41 -1.09 -0.78 25.91
N ALA A 42 -0.08 0.00 26.34
CA ALA A 42 -0.19 1.45 26.48
C ALA A 42 -0.34 2.20 25.12
N LYS A 43 -0.07 1.54 24.00
CA LYS A 43 -0.03 2.15 22.67
C LYS A 43 -1.35 2.06 21.93
N ASN A 44 -2.20 1.06 22.20
CA ASN A 44 -3.59 1.05 21.74
C ASN A 44 -4.34 2.29 22.23
N GLN A 45 -4.06 2.75 23.47
CA GLN A 45 -4.63 3.98 24.01
C GLN A 45 -4.22 5.23 23.20
N ARG A 46 -2.99 5.28 22.66
CA ARG A 46 -2.55 6.39 21.80
C ARG A 46 -3.28 6.40 20.46
N LEU A 47 -3.50 5.23 19.85
CA LEU A 47 -4.25 5.14 18.60
C LEU A 47 -5.72 5.52 18.83
N GLU A 48 -6.36 5.01 19.90
CA GLU A 48 -7.71 5.41 20.27
C GLU A 48 -7.82 6.91 20.53
N GLN A 49 -6.85 7.48 21.26
CA GLN A 49 -6.78 8.92 21.50
C GLN A 49 -6.65 9.71 20.21
N ALA A 50 -5.78 9.26 19.29
CA ALA A 50 -5.58 9.90 18.00
C ALA A 50 -6.86 9.90 17.14
N VAL A 51 -7.63 8.80 17.21
CA VAL A 51 -8.93 8.70 16.51
C VAL A 51 -9.96 9.63 17.14
N ARG A 52 -10.07 9.67 18.47
CA ARG A 52 -10.98 10.62 19.18
C ARG A 52 -10.67 12.06 18.83
N GLU A 53 -9.41 12.44 18.91
CA GLU A 53 -8.97 13.81 18.59
C GLU A 53 -9.25 14.19 17.12
N ALA A 54 -9.07 13.26 16.18
CA ALA A 54 -9.39 13.50 14.78
C ALA A 54 -10.90 13.69 14.57
N ILE A 55 -11.74 12.87 15.19
CA ILE A 55 -13.20 13.01 15.16
C ILE A 55 -13.61 14.37 15.71
N GLU A 56 -13.17 14.69 16.94
CA GLU A 56 -13.52 15.95 17.63
C GLU A 56 -13.07 17.18 16.83
N HIS A 57 -11.84 17.15 16.28
CA HIS A 57 -11.33 18.22 15.46
C HIS A 57 -12.19 18.46 14.21
N MET A 58 -12.50 17.39 13.46
CA MET A 58 -13.29 17.49 12.24
C MET A 58 -14.73 17.91 12.51
N GLU A 59 -15.38 17.35 13.55
CA GLU A 59 -16.75 17.75 13.93
C GLU A 59 -16.81 19.22 14.35
N THR A 60 -15.82 19.69 15.11
CA THR A 60 -15.75 21.08 15.57
C THR A 60 -15.46 22.05 14.43
N THR A 61 -14.45 21.73 13.61
CA THR A 61 -14.00 22.60 12.51
C THR A 61 -15.07 22.78 11.44
N HIS A 62 -15.76 21.69 11.11
CA HIS A 62 -16.74 21.69 10.01
C HIS A 62 -18.20 21.77 10.49
N HIS A 63 -18.42 21.99 11.79
CA HIS A 63 -19.75 22.08 12.40
C HIS A 63 -20.68 20.93 11.97
N CYS A 64 -20.12 19.71 11.91
CA CYS A 64 -20.81 18.52 11.45
C CYS A 64 -20.86 17.43 12.53
N ARG A 65 -21.60 16.36 12.25
CA ARG A 65 -21.57 15.13 13.03
C ARG A 65 -21.18 13.96 12.13
N ILE A 66 -20.19 13.20 12.57
CA ILE A 66 -19.73 12.00 11.91
C ILE A 66 -20.56 10.82 12.39
N GLY A 67 -21.43 10.29 11.51
CA GLY A 67 -22.27 9.14 11.81
C GLY A 67 -21.68 7.80 11.38
N THR A 68 -20.76 7.83 10.40
CA THR A 68 -20.16 6.65 9.79
C THR A 68 -18.65 6.79 9.76
N ILE A 69 -17.95 5.72 10.13
CA ILE A 69 -16.49 5.63 10.08
C ILE A 69 -16.10 4.36 9.33
N LEU A 70 -15.33 4.49 8.24
CA LEU A 70 -14.79 3.40 7.46
C LEU A 70 -13.30 3.27 7.77
N ALA A 71 -12.86 2.10 8.19
CA ALA A 71 -11.49 1.88 8.64
C ALA A 71 -10.85 0.69 7.91
N ALA A 72 -9.67 0.90 7.33
CA ALA A 72 -8.88 -0.12 6.65
C ALA A 72 -7.40 -0.06 7.04
N GLY A 73 -6.65 -1.06 6.66
CA GLY A 73 -5.22 -1.16 6.92
C GLY A 73 -4.93 -1.69 8.32
N MET A 74 -3.79 -1.31 8.87
CA MET A 74 -3.30 -1.84 10.14
C MET A 74 -4.18 -1.54 11.36
N ILE A 75 -5.11 -0.59 11.24
CA ILE A 75 -6.11 -0.30 12.27
C ILE A 75 -7.08 -1.48 12.50
N THR A 76 -7.17 -2.40 11.53
CA THR A 76 -7.99 -3.62 11.58
C THR A 76 -7.19 -4.88 11.95
N SER A 77 -5.95 -4.72 12.42
CA SER A 77 -5.08 -5.81 12.86
C SER A 77 -5.13 -6.02 14.37
N ASN A 78 -4.43 -7.04 14.86
CA ASN A 78 -4.26 -7.33 16.30
C ASN A 78 -3.56 -6.21 17.08
N VAL A 79 -2.91 -5.28 16.39
CA VAL A 79 -2.28 -4.08 16.96
C VAL A 79 -3.07 -2.81 16.65
N GLY A 80 -4.24 -2.94 16.03
CA GLY A 80 -5.17 -1.85 15.69
C GLY A 80 -6.25 -1.60 16.72
N LEU A 81 -7.34 -0.94 16.31
CA LEU A 81 -8.51 -0.70 17.16
C LEU A 81 -9.38 -1.95 17.35
N LEU A 82 -9.53 -2.73 16.29
CA LEU A 82 -10.33 -3.95 16.28
C LEU A 82 -9.69 -4.94 15.32
N GLU A 83 -9.35 -6.13 15.81
CA GLU A 83 -8.86 -7.19 14.95
C GLU A 83 -9.98 -7.78 14.11
N VAL A 84 -9.79 -7.76 12.77
CA VAL A 84 -10.68 -8.39 11.79
C VAL A 84 -9.91 -9.50 11.09
N ALA A 85 -10.50 -10.71 11.06
CA ALA A 85 -9.88 -11.85 10.38
C ALA A 85 -9.73 -11.59 8.88
N HIS A 86 -8.63 -12.10 8.29
CA HIS A 86 -8.42 -12.03 6.85
C HIS A 86 -9.37 -12.97 6.11
N LEU A 87 -9.87 -12.52 4.96
CA LEU A 87 -10.58 -13.36 4.00
C LEU A 87 -9.57 -14.22 3.23
N GLN A 88 -9.98 -15.42 2.84
CA GLN A 88 -9.16 -16.28 1.99
C GLN A 88 -9.35 -15.90 0.52
N ALA A 89 -8.27 -15.59 -0.20
CA ALA A 89 -8.33 -15.37 -1.65
C ALA A 89 -8.83 -16.63 -2.39
N PRO A 90 -9.57 -16.48 -3.52
CA PRO A 90 -9.90 -15.23 -4.22
C PRO A 90 -11.02 -14.45 -3.53
N VAL A 91 -10.94 -13.10 -3.56
CA VAL A 91 -11.95 -12.22 -2.94
C VAL A 91 -12.42 -11.18 -3.93
N ALA A 92 -13.74 -11.12 -4.18
CA ALA A 92 -14.38 -10.06 -4.95
C ALA A 92 -14.78 -8.88 -4.03
N LEU A 93 -15.03 -7.70 -4.61
CA LEU A 93 -15.47 -6.52 -3.87
C LEU A 93 -16.75 -6.79 -3.06
N SER A 94 -17.71 -7.49 -3.66
CA SER A 94 -18.97 -7.85 -3.00
C SER A 94 -18.76 -8.76 -1.80
N GLN A 95 -17.82 -9.71 -1.88
CA GLN A 95 -17.48 -10.59 -0.76
C GLN A 95 -16.77 -9.79 0.36
N LEU A 96 -15.91 -8.84 0.00
CA LEU A 96 -15.31 -7.94 0.99
C LEU A 96 -16.39 -7.18 1.76
N ALA A 97 -17.37 -6.60 1.05
CA ALA A 97 -18.48 -5.87 1.65
C ALA A 97 -19.39 -6.74 2.54
N ASP A 98 -19.63 -8.01 2.17
CA ASP A 98 -20.48 -8.94 2.92
C ASP A 98 -19.93 -9.30 4.31
N GLU A 99 -18.60 -9.29 4.44
CA GLU A 99 -17.91 -9.65 5.67
C GLU A 99 -17.72 -8.45 6.64
N ILE A 100 -18.02 -7.24 6.18
CA ILE A 100 -17.92 -6.05 7.03
C ILE A 100 -19.19 -5.93 7.86
N LYS A 101 -19.04 -5.99 9.19
CA LYS A 101 -20.14 -5.84 10.12
C LYS A 101 -20.09 -4.48 10.82
N PRO A 102 -21.23 -3.80 10.97
CA PRO A 102 -21.29 -2.56 11.76
C PRO A 102 -20.89 -2.82 13.22
N CYS A 103 -20.06 -1.95 13.76
CA CYS A 103 -19.56 -2.03 15.12
C CYS A 103 -19.73 -0.68 15.83
N LYS A 104 -20.07 -0.69 17.09
CA LYS A 104 -20.14 0.50 17.94
C LYS A 104 -18.97 0.52 18.92
N LEU A 105 -18.24 1.63 18.95
CA LEU A 105 -17.16 1.89 19.91
C LEU A 105 -17.49 3.16 20.71
N PRO A 106 -18.42 3.07 21.72
CA PRO A 106 -18.92 4.25 22.42
C PRO A 106 -17.84 5.02 23.17
N HIS A 107 -16.76 4.35 23.57
CA HIS A 107 -15.59 4.95 24.22
C HIS A 107 -14.72 5.79 23.26
N ILE A 108 -14.88 5.61 21.94
CA ILE A 108 -14.20 6.42 20.91
C ILE A 108 -15.17 7.47 20.36
N SER A 109 -16.34 7.05 19.90
CA SER A 109 -17.42 7.92 19.46
C SER A 109 -18.78 7.33 19.84
N PRO A 110 -19.60 8.03 20.65
CA PRO A 110 -20.91 7.53 21.08
C PRO A 110 -21.94 7.48 19.96
N PHE A 111 -21.72 8.18 18.86
CA PHE A 111 -22.69 8.34 17.78
C PHE A 111 -22.34 7.57 16.52
N ALA A 112 -21.04 7.41 16.21
CA ALA A 112 -20.59 6.80 14.97
C ALA A 112 -20.80 5.28 14.96
N THR A 113 -21.06 4.76 13.75
CA THR A 113 -20.96 3.34 13.44
C THR A 113 -19.66 3.12 12.68
N PHE A 114 -18.86 2.19 13.15
CA PHE A 114 -17.58 1.82 12.53
C PHE A 114 -17.80 0.61 11.61
N TYR A 115 -17.13 0.64 10.47
CA TYR A 115 -17.05 -0.44 9.49
C TYR A 115 -15.57 -0.75 9.26
N PHE A 116 -15.12 -1.89 9.76
CA PHE A 116 -13.73 -2.32 9.66
C PHE A 116 -13.56 -3.29 8.50
N VAL A 117 -12.72 -2.91 7.53
CA VAL A 117 -12.48 -3.71 6.33
C VAL A 117 -11.47 -4.82 6.64
N PRO A 118 -11.81 -6.09 6.34
CA PRO A 118 -10.88 -7.21 6.51
C PRO A 118 -9.75 -7.15 5.47
N GLY A 119 -8.56 -7.63 5.85
CA GLY A 119 -7.52 -7.92 4.89
C GLY A 119 -7.78 -9.21 4.11
N ILE A 120 -6.87 -9.53 3.18
CA ILE A 120 -6.92 -10.76 2.37
C ILE A 120 -5.66 -11.60 2.66
N LYS A 121 -5.82 -12.92 2.83
CA LYS A 121 -4.73 -13.88 2.95
C LYS A 121 -4.69 -14.80 1.73
N PHE A 122 -3.49 -15.24 1.37
CA PHE A 122 -3.21 -16.06 0.20
C PHE A 122 -2.50 -17.33 0.60
N GLY A 123 -2.59 -18.33 -0.27
CA GLY A 123 -1.90 -19.60 -0.10
C GLY A 123 -2.36 -20.41 1.12
N THR A 124 -1.53 -21.38 1.49
CA THR A 124 -1.75 -22.25 2.66
C THR A 124 -0.91 -21.73 3.84
N PRO A 125 -1.46 -21.57 5.04
CA PRO A 125 -0.69 -21.11 6.21
C PRO A 125 0.60 -21.90 6.42
N GLY A 126 1.75 -21.21 6.42
CA GLY A 126 3.09 -21.82 6.53
C GLY A 126 3.64 -22.38 5.22
N GLY A 127 2.91 -22.31 4.11
CA GLY A 127 3.41 -22.61 2.76
C GLY A 127 4.28 -21.50 2.18
N CYS A 128 5.06 -21.82 1.14
CA CYS A 128 5.88 -20.84 0.43
C CYS A 128 5.06 -19.83 -0.38
N ASP A 129 3.77 -20.09 -0.56
CA ASP A 129 2.78 -19.28 -1.24
C ASP A 129 1.93 -18.42 -0.28
N SER A 130 2.22 -18.50 1.03
CA SER A 130 1.52 -17.71 2.05
C SER A 130 1.85 -16.23 1.94
N ASP A 131 0.81 -15.40 1.86
CA ASP A 131 0.96 -13.94 1.85
C ASP A 131 -0.29 -13.26 2.42
N VAL A 132 -0.21 -11.93 2.64
CA VAL A 132 -1.31 -11.13 3.18
C VAL A 132 -1.36 -9.73 2.56
N LEU A 133 -2.57 -9.19 2.41
CA LEU A 133 -2.87 -7.78 2.20
C LEU A 133 -3.62 -7.24 3.41
N ARG A 134 -3.34 -6.00 3.79
CA ARG A 134 -4.13 -5.29 4.80
C ARG A 134 -4.04 -3.79 4.58
N GLY A 135 -5.03 -3.28 3.83
CA GLY A 135 -5.13 -1.89 3.37
C GLY A 135 -5.09 -1.82 1.85
N GLU A 136 -4.12 -2.49 1.21
CA GLU A 136 -3.93 -2.45 -0.23
C GLU A 136 -5.12 -3.03 -1.02
N GLU A 137 -5.93 -3.93 -0.42
CA GLU A 137 -7.18 -4.41 -1.04
C GLU A 137 -8.14 -3.26 -1.35
N THR A 138 -8.21 -2.26 -0.48
CA THR A 138 -9.05 -1.08 -0.71
C THR A 138 -8.49 -0.19 -1.81
N GLU A 139 -7.18 -0.01 -1.87
CA GLU A 139 -6.51 0.74 -2.93
C GLU A 139 -6.75 0.10 -4.31
N ILE A 140 -6.63 -1.22 -4.39
CA ILE A 140 -6.87 -1.97 -5.63
C ILE A 140 -8.30 -1.76 -6.11
N TYR A 141 -9.30 -1.97 -5.25
CA TYR A 141 -10.69 -1.73 -5.63
C TYR A 141 -10.97 -0.25 -5.94
N GLY A 142 -10.23 0.67 -5.35
CA GLY A 142 -10.25 2.10 -5.69
C GLY A 142 -9.68 2.40 -7.07
N ALA A 143 -8.68 1.65 -7.51
CA ALA A 143 -8.00 1.83 -8.79
C ALA A 143 -8.73 1.22 -9.99
N ILE A 144 -9.60 0.21 -9.78
CA ILE A 144 -10.31 -0.46 -10.87
C ILE A 144 -11.36 0.49 -11.46
N ALA A 145 -11.18 0.94 -12.69
CA ALA A 145 -12.19 1.71 -13.40
C ALA A 145 -13.40 0.82 -13.79
N PRO A 146 -14.61 1.38 -13.94
CA PRO A 146 -15.81 0.60 -14.33
C PRO A 146 -15.60 -0.24 -15.58
N GLU A 147 -14.88 0.27 -16.57
CA GLU A 147 -14.54 -0.40 -17.83
C GLU A 147 -13.49 -1.50 -17.67
N ASP A 148 -12.74 -1.48 -16.58
CA ASP A 148 -11.64 -2.40 -16.31
C ASP A 148 -12.04 -3.62 -15.44
N LYS A 149 -13.29 -3.66 -14.94
CA LYS A 149 -13.74 -4.71 -14.01
C LYS A 149 -13.58 -6.15 -14.55
N HIS A 150 -13.57 -6.33 -15.86
CA HIS A 150 -13.45 -7.64 -16.52
C HIS A 150 -12.05 -7.92 -17.02
N LYS A 151 -11.13 -6.97 -16.84
CA LYS A 151 -9.73 -7.13 -17.23
C LYS A 151 -8.95 -7.86 -16.13
N ASN A 152 -7.91 -8.54 -16.57
CA ASN A 152 -6.90 -9.06 -15.67
C ASN A 152 -5.82 -7.98 -15.48
N ILE A 153 -5.68 -7.50 -14.26
CA ILE A 153 -4.81 -6.37 -13.94
C ILE A 153 -3.76 -6.82 -12.93
N LEU A 154 -2.51 -6.51 -13.21
CA LEU A 154 -1.44 -6.70 -12.25
C LEU A 154 -1.11 -5.34 -11.61
N PHE A 155 -1.34 -5.22 -10.32
CA PHE A 155 -1.03 -4.05 -9.53
C PHE A 155 0.33 -4.20 -8.86
N VAL A 156 1.14 -3.14 -8.89
CA VAL A 156 2.39 -3.07 -8.14
C VAL A 156 2.38 -1.81 -7.29
N HIS A 157 2.20 -1.99 -5.99
CA HIS A 157 2.28 -0.93 -4.99
C HIS A 157 3.70 -0.84 -4.42
N PHE A 158 4.29 0.35 -4.48
CA PHE A 158 5.61 0.63 -3.92
C PHE A 158 5.49 1.38 -2.59
N GLY A 159 5.59 0.64 -1.51
CA GLY A 159 5.49 1.14 -0.14
C GLY A 159 6.72 0.82 0.72
N SER A 160 6.50 0.61 2.01
CA SER A 160 7.49 -0.01 2.90
C SER A 160 7.67 -1.49 2.54
N HIS A 161 6.56 -2.16 2.28
CA HIS A 161 6.49 -3.48 1.68
C HIS A 161 5.87 -3.32 0.30
N ASN A 162 6.60 -3.71 -0.75
CA ASN A 162 6.03 -3.67 -2.09
C ASN A 162 5.06 -4.83 -2.27
N LYS A 163 3.92 -4.57 -2.88
CA LYS A 163 2.86 -5.57 -3.14
C LYS A 163 2.69 -5.75 -4.63
N ILE A 164 2.66 -6.99 -5.07
CA ILE A 164 2.44 -7.39 -6.46
C ILE A 164 1.17 -8.23 -6.46
N VAL A 165 0.07 -7.67 -6.91
CA VAL A 165 -1.28 -8.23 -6.72
C VAL A 165 -1.95 -8.48 -8.06
N LEU A 166 -2.40 -9.70 -8.28
CA LEU A 166 -3.17 -10.07 -9.46
C LEU A 166 -4.67 -9.96 -9.17
N TYR A 167 -5.33 -9.12 -9.97
CA TYR A 167 -6.78 -9.05 -10.07
C TYR A 167 -7.21 -9.75 -11.35
N GLU A 168 -8.00 -10.80 -11.23
CA GLU A 168 -8.43 -11.66 -12.34
C GLU A 168 -9.87 -12.14 -12.09
N GLY A 169 -10.69 -12.16 -13.14
CA GLY A 169 -12.06 -12.65 -13.04
C GLY A 169 -12.96 -11.87 -12.05
N GLY A 170 -12.67 -10.59 -11.84
CA GLY A 170 -13.44 -9.76 -10.91
C GLY A 170 -13.00 -9.85 -9.44
N SER A 171 -11.91 -10.54 -9.15
CA SER A 171 -11.44 -10.82 -7.78
C SER A 171 -9.94 -10.60 -7.63
N ILE A 172 -9.50 -10.28 -6.44
CA ILE A 172 -8.09 -10.35 -6.05
C ILE A 172 -7.74 -11.81 -5.82
N THR A 173 -6.81 -12.37 -6.61
CA THR A 173 -6.53 -13.81 -6.66
C THR A 173 -5.17 -14.20 -6.11
N GLN A 174 -4.15 -13.38 -6.34
CA GLN A 174 -2.77 -13.65 -5.92
C GLN A 174 -2.09 -12.39 -5.41
N ASN A 175 -1.14 -12.57 -4.51
CA ASN A 175 -0.25 -11.51 -4.02
C ASN A 175 1.14 -12.05 -3.75
N VAL A 176 2.15 -11.24 -4.03
CA VAL A 176 3.54 -11.46 -3.57
C VAL A 176 4.04 -10.17 -2.94
N THR A 177 4.46 -10.27 -1.71
CA THR A 177 5.03 -9.14 -0.94
C THR A 177 6.54 -9.20 -0.92
N THR A 178 7.19 -8.06 -1.16
CA THR A 178 8.62 -7.88 -0.92
C THR A 178 8.87 -6.80 0.13
N ILE A 179 10.01 -6.88 0.83
CA ILE A 179 10.39 -5.95 1.89
C ILE A 179 11.31 -4.81 1.38
N SER A 180 11.37 -4.58 0.08
CA SER A 180 12.37 -3.73 -0.56
C SER A 180 12.34 -2.27 -0.08
N GLY A 181 11.15 -1.72 0.21
CA GLY A 181 11.04 -0.35 0.73
C GLY A 181 11.62 -0.19 2.12
N GLU A 182 11.36 -1.13 3.02
CA GLU A 182 11.92 -1.14 4.38
C GLU A 182 13.42 -1.45 4.35
N LEU A 183 13.87 -2.36 3.48
CA LEU A 183 15.29 -2.62 3.27
C LEU A 183 16.04 -1.37 2.79
N LEU A 184 15.50 -0.62 1.84
CA LEU A 184 16.10 0.63 1.42
C LEU A 184 16.23 1.61 2.59
N TRP A 185 15.17 1.75 3.40
CA TRP A 185 15.20 2.59 4.59
C TRP A 185 16.26 2.13 5.60
N ALA A 186 16.35 0.83 5.87
CA ALA A 186 17.34 0.25 6.77
C ALA A 186 18.78 0.46 6.25
N ILE A 187 19.00 0.23 4.95
CA ILE A 187 20.27 0.47 4.28
C ILE A 187 20.70 1.94 4.45
N ALA A 188 19.78 2.86 4.21
CA ALA A 188 20.05 4.30 4.24
C ALA A 188 20.28 4.86 5.66
N ASN A 189 19.72 4.23 6.69
CA ASN A 189 19.77 4.78 8.05
C ASN A 189 20.65 3.98 9.01
N HIS A 190 20.80 2.68 8.80
CA HIS A 190 21.40 1.76 9.77
C HIS A 190 22.60 0.95 9.25
N THR A 191 23.08 1.24 8.03
CA THR A 191 24.27 0.57 7.47
C THR A 191 25.39 1.54 7.15
N ILE A 192 26.56 0.99 6.80
CA ILE A 192 27.70 1.78 6.31
C ILE A 192 27.36 2.59 5.04
N LEU A 193 26.33 2.21 4.30
CA LEU A 193 25.91 2.89 3.08
C LEU A 193 25.23 4.24 3.34
N LYS A 194 24.79 4.53 4.56
CA LYS A 194 24.23 5.82 4.96
C LYS A 194 25.08 7.01 4.48
N SER A 195 26.40 6.92 4.66
CA SER A 195 27.32 7.99 4.24
C SER A 195 27.49 8.10 2.72
N SER A 196 27.18 7.03 1.99
CA SER A 196 27.35 6.94 0.53
C SER A 196 26.17 7.47 -0.27
N ILE A 197 24.95 7.38 0.29
CA ILE A 197 23.69 7.71 -0.42
C ILE A 197 23.02 9.00 0.07
N GLY A 198 23.25 9.41 1.31
CA GLY A 198 22.58 10.59 1.87
C GLY A 198 21.08 10.38 2.10
N LYS A 199 20.26 11.42 1.88
CA LYS A 199 18.80 11.33 2.04
C LYS A 199 18.15 10.78 0.77
N ILE A 200 17.32 9.75 0.91
CA ILE A 200 16.69 9.03 -0.20
C ILE A 200 15.83 9.94 -1.09
N ASP A 201 15.07 10.85 -0.48
CA ASP A 201 14.08 11.65 -1.21
C ASP A 201 14.67 12.89 -1.93
N GLN A 202 16.00 13.05 -1.91
CA GLN A 202 16.67 14.23 -2.50
C GLN A 202 17.14 14.01 -3.93
N TYR A 203 17.11 12.77 -4.45
CA TYR A 203 17.71 12.42 -5.72
C TYR A 203 16.71 11.76 -6.66
N ASP A 204 16.88 12.06 -7.94
CA ASP A 204 16.18 11.33 -8.99
C ASP A 204 16.81 9.96 -9.25
N VAL A 205 16.09 9.13 -10.00
CA VAL A 205 16.55 7.82 -10.44
C VAL A 205 17.31 7.97 -11.74
N VAL A 206 18.54 7.43 -11.79
CA VAL A 206 19.38 7.43 -12.98
C VAL A 206 19.41 6.03 -13.57
N ASP A 207 18.66 5.79 -14.66
CA ASP A 207 18.40 4.47 -15.25
C ASP A 207 19.66 3.64 -15.51
N ALA A 208 20.70 4.28 -16.05
CA ALA A 208 21.98 3.59 -16.35
C ALA A 208 22.64 2.99 -15.09
N TYR A 209 22.43 3.58 -13.91
CA TYR A 209 22.96 3.07 -12.67
C TYR A 209 22.02 2.07 -12.00
N VAL A 210 20.71 2.19 -12.22
CA VAL A 210 19.74 1.15 -11.89
C VAL A 210 20.08 -0.14 -12.62
N GLN A 211 20.30 -0.07 -13.93
CA GLN A 211 20.70 -1.23 -14.74
C GLN A 211 22.00 -1.87 -14.24
N LYS A 212 23.04 -1.09 -13.96
CA LYS A 212 24.28 -1.60 -13.37
C LYS A 212 24.07 -2.30 -12.03
N GLY A 213 23.18 -1.77 -11.17
CA GLY A 213 22.84 -2.38 -9.90
C GLY A 213 22.10 -3.71 -10.07
N TYR A 214 21.15 -3.74 -11.00
CA TYR A 214 20.43 -4.95 -11.37
C TYR A 214 21.38 -6.05 -11.88
N GLU A 215 22.27 -5.73 -12.81
CA GLU A 215 23.27 -6.66 -13.34
C GLU A 215 24.23 -7.16 -12.26
N ALA A 216 24.68 -6.28 -11.38
CA ALA A 216 25.52 -6.67 -10.24
C ALA A 216 24.79 -7.68 -9.34
N ALA A 217 23.48 -7.50 -9.08
CA ALA A 217 22.69 -8.42 -8.29
C ALA A 217 22.43 -9.75 -9.01
N GLN A 218 22.36 -9.76 -10.33
CA GLN A 218 22.30 -11.00 -11.13
C GLN A 218 23.62 -11.80 -11.12
N GLN A 219 24.75 -11.10 -11.16
CA GLN A 219 26.07 -11.73 -11.22
C GLN A 219 26.60 -12.17 -9.85
N HIS A 220 26.16 -11.49 -8.80
CA HIS A 220 26.59 -11.71 -7.43
C HIS A 220 25.37 -11.89 -6.52
N ASN A 221 25.62 -12.27 -5.26
CA ASN A 221 24.54 -12.28 -4.27
C ASN A 221 24.21 -10.84 -3.78
N PHE A 222 23.05 -10.69 -3.17
CA PHE A 222 22.52 -9.42 -2.66
C PHE A 222 23.51 -8.66 -1.76
N SER A 223 24.11 -9.34 -0.77
CA SER A 223 25.03 -8.71 0.18
C SER A 223 26.29 -8.17 -0.49
N ARG A 224 26.87 -8.95 -1.43
CA ARG A 224 28.05 -8.52 -2.20
C ARG A 224 27.73 -7.32 -3.06
N SER A 225 26.58 -7.31 -3.74
CA SER A 225 26.14 -6.22 -4.60
C SER A 225 25.94 -4.93 -3.82
N LEU A 226 25.36 -5.00 -2.61
CA LEU A 226 25.25 -3.84 -1.72
C LEU A 226 26.63 -3.29 -1.33
N PHE A 227 27.60 -4.14 -1.04
CA PHE A 227 28.95 -3.67 -0.71
C PHE A 227 29.65 -3.05 -1.93
N MET A 228 29.34 -3.52 -3.15
CA MET A 228 29.85 -2.91 -4.39
C MET A 228 29.37 -1.46 -4.55
N ALA A 229 28.15 -1.11 -4.08
CA ALA A 229 27.68 0.28 -4.05
C ALA A 229 28.65 1.18 -3.26
N ARG A 230 29.17 0.68 -2.12
CA ARG A 230 30.16 1.38 -1.31
C ARG A 230 31.49 1.51 -2.03
N ILE A 231 31.99 0.43 -2.65
CA ILE A 231 33.25 0.43 -3.43
C ILE A 231 33.16 1.42 -4.57
N ASN A 232 32.08 1.37 -5.35
CA ASN A 232 31.88 2.24 -6.50
C ASN A 232 31.83 3.73 -6.10
N GLN A 233 31.32 4.04 -4.92
CA GLN A 233 31.32 5.41 -4.40
C GLN A 233 32.74 5.85 -4.00
N ILE A 234 33.53 4.97 -3.33
CA ILE A 234 34.86 5.32 -2.82
C ILE A 234 35.91 5.40 -3.93
N ILE A 235 35.96 4.40 -4.81
CA ILE A 235 37.01 4.27 -5.83
C ILE A 235 36.50 4.36 -7.26
N GLY A 236 35.20 4.14 -7.49
CA GLY A 236 34.58 4.19 -8.80
C GLY A 236 34.03 5.57 -9.19
N GLY A 237 34.10 6.56 -8.28
CA GLY A 237 33.69 7.93 -8.52
C GLY A 237 32.16 8.12 -8.64
N PHE A 238 31.35 7.19 -8.16
CA PHE A 238 29.89 7.35 -8.17
C PHE A 238 29.47 8.50 -7.26
N THR A 239 28.59 9.35 -7.76
CA THR A 239 27.88 10.33 -6.94
C THR A 239 26.92 9.64 -5.97
N ARG A 240 26.37 10.38 -5.02
CA ARG A 240 25.33 9.85 -4.09
C ARG A 240 24.08 9.39 -4.84
N GLU A 241 23.64 10.16 -5.81
CA GLU A 241 22.50 9.86 -6.68
C GLU A 241 22.72 8.57 -7.49
N GLN A 242 23.92 8.45 -8.10
CA GLN A 242 24.30 7.26 -8.84
C GLN A 242 24.41 6.02 -7.94
N THR A 243 24.94 6.19 -6.73
CA THR A 243 25.04 5.11 -5.72
C THR A 243 23.65 4.66 -5.26
N LEU A 244 22.74 5.61 -5.01
CA LEU A 244 21.36 5.30 -4.65
C LEU A 244 20.64 4.58 -5.79
N SER A 245 20.79 5.06 -7.02
CA SER A 245 20.22 4.41 -8.22
C SER A 245 20.75 2.99 -8.42
N PHE A 246 22.03 2.75 -8.14
CA PHE A 246 22.61 1.41 -8.15
C PHE A 246 21.96 0.51 -7.09
N ILE A 247 21.69 1.02 -5.88
CA ILE A 247 20.99 0.26 -4.81
C ILE A 247 19.55 -0.03 -5.21
N TYR A 248 18.84 0.93 -5.85
CA TYR A 248 17.53 0.65 -6.42
C TYR A 248 17.57 -0.54 -7.38
N GLY A 249 18.57 -0.58 -8.27
CA GLY A 249 18.72 -1.71 -9.20
C GLY A 249 18.90 -3.06 -8.53
N ILE A 250 19.67 -3.11 -7.43
CA ILE A 250 19.85 -4.33 -6.64
C ILE A 250 18.51 -4.81 -6.05
N LEU A 251 17.71 -3.89 -5.50
CA LEU A 251 16.39 -4.20 -4.94
C LEU A 251 15.41 -4.64 -6.03
N MET A 252 15.41 -3.92 -7.16
CA MET A 252 14.53 -4.23 -8.29
C MET A 252 14.82 -5.59 -8.93
N GLN A 253 16.03 -6.11 -8.82
CA GLN A 253 16.34 -7.46 -9.28
C GLN A 253 15.51 -8.50 -8.51
N SER A 254 15.41 -8.35 -7.19
CA SER A 254 14.59 -9.23 -6.36
C SER A 254 13.09 -9.02 -6.62
N ASP A 255 12.64 -7.77 -6.70
CA ASP A 255 11.24 -7.44 -6.95
C ASP A 255 10.76 -7.93 -8.32
N LEU A 256 11.57 -7.74 -9.37
CA LEU A 256 11.24 -8.21 -10.70
C LEU A 256 11.25 -9.75 -10.79
N SER A 257 12.07 -10.42 -9.98
CA SER A 257 12.05 -11.88 -9.90
C SER A 257 10.76 -12.40 -9.26
N ALA A 258 10.23 -11.68 -8.25
CA ALA A 258 8.94 -11.98 -7.63
C ALA A 258 7.75 -11.63 -8.55
N PHE A 259 7.88 -10.59 -9.37
CA PHE A 259 6.87 -10.12 -10.31
C PHE A 259 6.69 -11.05 -11.53
N LYS A 260 7.78 -11.55 -12.10
CA LYS A 260 7.77 -12.33 -13.34
C LYS A 260 6.75 -13.48 -13.39
N PRO A 261 6.58 -14.31 -12.33
CA PRO A 261 5.62 -15.40 -12.36
C PRO A 261 4.15 -14.94 -12.47
N LEU A 262 3.84 -13.71 -12.00
CA LEU A 262 2.49 -13.15 -12.03
C LEU A 262 2.17 -12.43 -13.35
N LEU A 263 3.19 -11.95 -14.06
CA LEU A 263 3.03 -11.34 -15.38
C LEU A 263 2.97 -12.44 -16.44
N ASN A 264 1.78 -12.81 -16.83
CA ASN A 264 1.52 -13.82 -17.86
C ASN A 264 0.73 -13.21 -19.03
N GLU A 265 0.50 -13.99 -20.08
CA GLU A 265 -0.18 -13.58 -21.32
C GLU A 265 -1.63 -13.12 -21.13
N ARG A 266 -2.23 -13.42 -19.96
CA ARG A 266 -3.62 -13.04 -19.64
C ARG A 266 -3.72 -11.65 -19.02
N VAL A 267 -2.61 -11.05 -18.58
CA VAL A 267 -2.61 -9.73 -17.98
C VAL A 267 -2.83 -8.67 -19.05
N ASP A 268 -3.93 -7.94 -18.95
CA ASP A 268 -4.31 -6.88 -19.90
C ASP A 268 -3.67 -5.54 -19.58
N LYS A 269 -3.43 -5.30 -18.27
CA LYS A 269 -2.99 -3.99 -17.76
C LYS A 269 -2.06 -4.16 -16.56
N LEU A 270 -1.05 -3.32 -16.51
CA LEU A 270 -0.16 -3.15 -15.37
C LEU A 270 -0.37 -1.77 -14.76
N VAL A 271 -0.64 -1.71 -13.47
CA VAL A 271 -0.82 -0.46 -12.72
C VAL A 271 0.27 -0.34 -11.66
N LEU A 272 1.08 0.71 -11.77
CA LEU A 272 2.18 1.01 -10.86
C LEU A 272 1.83 2.23 -10.02
N TYR A 273 1.97 2.16 -8.69
CA TYR A 273 1.62 3.28 -7.82
C TYR A 273 2.40 3.27 -6.50
N GLY A 274 2.31 4.36 -5.74
CA GLY A 274 3.03 4.54 -4.49
C GLY A 274 4.28 5.39 -4.65
N ARG A 275 5.45 4.93 -4.17
CA ARG A 275 6.70 5.71 -4.20
C ARG A 275 7.27 5.83 -5.61
N GLY A 276 7.26 7.04 -6.17
CA GLY A 276 7.62 7.29 -7.57
C GLY A 276 9.03 6.87 -7.96
N GLN A 277 10.04 7.00 -7.06
CA GLN A 277 11.41 6.56 -7.35
C GLN A 277 11.51 5.03 -7.52
N PHE A 278 10.78 4.26 -6.70
CA PHE A 278 10.67 2.82 -6.86
C PHE A 278 10.00 2.46 -8.18
N ALA A 279 8.89 3.11 -8.52
CA ALA A 279 8.18 2.87 -9.77
C ALA A 279 9.05 3.18 -11.00
N LYS A 280 9.80 4.28 -10.99
CA LYS A 280 10.77 4.62 -12.05
C LYS A 280 11.86 3.56 -12.17
N ALA A 281 12.48 3.16 -11.06
CA ALA A 281 13.52 2.13 -11.06
C ALA A 281 12.99 0.77 -11.53
N PHE A 282 11.77 0.41 -11.12
CA PHE A 282 11.10 -0.81 -11.56
C PHE A 282 10.84 -0.80 -13.06
N LEU A 283 10.31 0.29 -13.61
CA LEU A 283 10.09 0.45 -15.06
C LEU A 283 11.40 0.36 -15.86
N ALA A 284 12.48 0.99 -15.39
CA ALA A 284 13.79 0.89 -16.04
C ALA A 284 14.27 -0.57 -16.11
N CYS A 285 14.06 -1.35 -15.04
CA CYS A 285 14.40 -2.77 -15.02
C CYS A 285 13.41 -3.62 -15.83
N LEU A 286 12.11 -3.36 -15.75
CA LEU A 286 11.10 -4.08 -16.50
C LEU A 286 11.33 -3.97 -18.01
N ASN A 287 11.59 -2.76 -18.50
CA ASN A 287 11.81 -2.49 -19.91
C ASN A 287 13.07 -3.19 -20.45
N THR A 288 14.10 -3.41 -19.61
CA THR A 288 15.38 -3.97 -20.05
C THR A 288 15.47 -5.48 -19.79
N TYR A 289 14.96 -5.96 -18.65
CA TYR A 289 15.16 -7.33 -18.15
C TYR A 289 13.86 -8.09 -17.91
N GLY A 290 12.73 -7.39 -18.01
CA GLY A 290 11.41 -7.98 -17.81
C GLY A 290 10.96 -8.88 -18.95
N PRO A 291 9.91 -9.69 -18.74
CA PRO A 291 9.24 -10.35 -19.85
C PRO A 291 8.58 -9.32 -20.76
N ALA A 292 8.45 -9.65 -22.05
CA ALA A 292 7.71 -8.81 -22.98
C ALA A 292 6.26 -8.65 -22.52
N PHE A 293 5.81 -7.40 -22.45
CA PHE A 293 4.44 -7.07 -22.08
C PHE A 293 3.86 -6.13 -23.13
N ASN A 294 2.76 -6.56 -23.74
CA ASN A 294 2.07 -5.81 -24.81
C ASN A 294 0.79 -5.10 -24.31
N GLY A 295 0.46 -5.25 -23.04
CA GLY A 295 -0.69 -4.58 -22.43
C GLY A 295 -0.40 -3.11 -22.09
N ASN A 296 -1.40 -2.45 -21.51
CA ASN A 296 -1.26 -1.06 -21.06
C ASN A 296 -0.49 -0.98 -19.75
N ILE A 297 0.49 -0.08 -19.67
CA ILE A 297 1.18 0.26 -18.42
C ILE A 297 0.71 1.64 -17.97
N GLU A 298 0.12 1.70 -16.80
CA GLU A 298 -0.34 2.93 -16.14
C GLU A 298 0.51 3.20 -14.90
N LEU A 299 1.10 4.39 -14.85
CA LEU A 299 1.82 4.88 -13.70
C LEU A 299 1.00 5.99 -13.04
N LEU A 300 0.46 5.72 -11.84
CA LEU A 300 -0.29 6.72 -11.10
C LEU A 300 0.64 7.74 -10.46
N SER A 301 0.20 8.99 -10.46
CA SER A 301 0.85 10.06 -9.70
C SER A 301 0.74 9.81 -8.19
N PHE A 302 1.49 10.58 -7.40
CA PHE A 302 1.41 10.51 -5.95
C PHE A 302 -0.01 10.88 -5.46
N GLU A 303 -0.59 11.94 -6.04
CA GLU A 303 -1.93 12.43 -5.70
C GLU A 303 -3.02 11.42 -6.05
N GLU A 304 -2.91 10.75 -7.20
CA GLU A 304 -3.84 9.67 -7.57
C GLU A 304 -3.72 8.48 -6.62
N SER A 305 -2.50 8.10 -6.26
CA SER A 305 -2.23 6.99 -5.33
C SER A 305 -2.83 7.24 -3.95
N GLU A 306 -2.72 8.45 -3.41
CA GLU A 306 -3.28 8.81 -2.10
C GLU A 306 -4.82 8.78 -2.06
N GLN A 307 -5.49 8.89 -3.22
CA GLN A 307 -6.95 8.82 -3.29
C GLN A 307 -7.50 7.40 -3.43
N LEU A 308 -6.64 6.40 -3.67
CA LEU A 308 -7.11 5.05 -3.97
C LEU A 308 -7.86 4.41 -2.80
N SER A 309 -7.33 4.51 -1.59
CA SER A 309 -7.97 3.94 -0.40
C SER A 309 -9.32 4.62 -0.12
N ILE A 310 -9.41 5.94 -0.32
CA ILE A 310 -10.67 6.69 -0.18
C ILE A 310 -11.71 6.20 -1.20
N LYS A 311 -11.34 6.09 -2.46
CA LYS A 311 -12.21 5.60 -3.54
C LYS A 311 -12.67 4.16 -3.26
N GLY A 312 -11.75 3.30 -2.84
CA GLY A 312 -12.06 1.90 -2.53
C GLY A 312 -12.99 1.75 -1.34
N LEU A 313 -12.71 2.44 -0.24
CA LEU A 313 -13.59 2.44 0.95
C LEU A 313 -14.98 3.01 0.66
N THR A 314 -15.04 4.06 -0.15
CA THR A 314 -16.34 4.62 -0.59
C THR A 314 -17.14 3.61 -1.40
N ARG A 315 -16.50 2.87 -2.32
CA ARG A 315 -17.16 1.80 -3.10
C ARG A 315 -17.64 0.65 -2.23
N VAL A 316 -16.80 0.21 -1.30
CA VAL A 316 -17.18 -0.83 -0.32
C VAL A 316 -18.41 -0.40 0.47
N TYR A 317 -18.43 0.84 0.94
CA TYR A 317 -19.56 1.37 1.70
C TYR A 317 -20.83 1.49 0.84
N GLN A 318 -20.72 1.93 -0.41
CA GLN A 318 -21.85 1.96 -1.34
C GLN A 318 -22.44 0.56 -1.58
N ASP A 319 -21.60 -0.46 -1.67
CA ASP A 319 -22.05 -1.85 -1.80
C ASP A 319 -22.80 -2.33 -0.53
N ILE A 320 -22.31 -1.97 0.66
CA ILE A 320 -22.96 -2.29 1.94
C ILE A 320 -24.37 -1.66 2.00
N ILE A 321 -24.48 -0.34 1.80
CA ILE A 321 -25.78 0.36 1.91
C ILE A 321 -26.75 -0.04 0.79
N GLY A 322 -26.25 -0.34 -0.43
CA GLY A 322 -27.08 -0.82 -1.52
C GLY A 322 -27.74 -2.17 -1.19
N LYS A 323 -27.02 -3.08 -0.53
CA LYS A 323 -27.55 -4.36 -0.07
C LYS A 323 -28.54 -4.21 1.09
N GLU A 324 -28.25 -3.30 2.05
CA GLU A 324 -29.19 -3.01 3.15
C GLU A 324 -30.53 -2.47 2.62
N ALA A 325 -30.48 -1.58 1.62
CA ALA A 325 -31.69 -1.05 0.97
C ALA A 325 -32.46 -2.11 0.17
N ALA A 326 -31.78 -3.07 -0.44
CA ALA A 326 -32.41 -4.16 -1.19
C ALA A 326 -33.07 -5.23 -0.30
N ASN A 327 -32.70 -5.31 0.98
CA ASN A 327 -33.21 -6.26 1.95
C ASN A 327 -34.35 -5.68 2.82
N GLN A 328 -34.73 -4.41 2.64
CA GLN A 328 -35.88 -3.72 3.25
C GLN A 328 -37.08 -3.68 2.31
#